data_c272b227e09ae7ceb46ed763768db53b
#
_entry.id   c272b227e09ae7ceb46ed763768db53b
#
_cell.length_a   1.000
_cell.length_b   1.000
_cell.length_c   1.000
_cell.angle_alpha   90.00
_cell.angle_beta   90.00
_cell.angle_gamma   90.00
#
_symmetry.space_group_name_H-M   'P 1'
#
loop_
_entity.id
_entity.type
_entity.pdbx_description
1 polymer ?
#
loop_
_entity_poly.entity_id
_entity_poly.type
_entity_poly.pdbx_seq_one_letter_code
_entity_poly.pdbx_strand_id
1 'polypeptide(L)'
;MFRRTHSVPVAILALLVWGCDSSVAPAEPVAAPEQTAMPTPVLVAKRTPVERARYPVVDIHFHGRSLESVADYEALAEEMDAVGVAAICSMDGGRSRDLAEDLEMAEAAGGRVVHFARLDYEGINGDGWSEREAERLEAAFEAGAVGLKVWKDVGLELKDAEGAYLHVDDPRFDAIWRACAKAGKPVLVHVSDPPARFQPIGPENERYEAGMWRNTDEGNFHGSGVPSVDEILTRRDRMLEKHPGTRFILAHVASSGWDLERTAKMLDAHPNAYVEISARLQELGRQPYTTRRFLTEYQDRVLFGGDGAPGRDADQFWRPHWRFLETYDEYFDHPAQMLSPLGAPLQGRWKIHGVGLDDDVLRRIYYENALELVPRLKAAVEDRL
;
A
#
# COMPACT_ATOMS: atom_id res chain seq x y z
N MET A 1 -34.74 11.93 -46.63
CA MET A 1 -35.06 12.58 -45.34
C MET A 1 -33.89 12.33 -44.37
N PHE A 2 -32.91 13.25 -44.35
CA PHE A 2 -31.64 13.09 -43.65
C PHE A 2 -31.80 13.56 -42.18
N ARG A 3 -31.48 12.71 -41.22
CA ARG A 3 -31.30 13.13 -39.83
C ARG A 3 -29.81 13.45 -39.58
N ARG A 4 -29.55 14.70 -39.23
CA ARG A 4 -28.26 15.19 -38.78
C ARG A 4 -28.06 14.82 -37.30
N THR A 5 -26.95 14.16 -36.99
CA THR A 5 -26.45 13.99 -35.66
C THR A 5 -25.61 15.22 -35.25
N HIS A 6 -26.01 15.90 -34.19
CA HIS A 6 -25.23 16.99 -33.61
C HIS A 6 -24.21 16.43 -32.62
N SER A 7 -22.96 16.63 -32.91
CA SER A 7 -21.85 16.48 -31.95
C SER A 7 -21.75 17.74 -31.10
N VAL A 8 -21.75 17.56 -29.79
CA VAL A 8 -21.52 18.62 -28.79
C VAL A 8 -20.01 18.68 -28.52
N PRO A 9 -19.38 19.84 -28.63
CA PRO A 9 -17.98 19.99 -28.24
C PRO A 9 -17.82 20.07 -26.71
N VAL A 10 -16.95 19.25 -26.15
CA VAL A 10 -16.52 19.35 -24.75
C VAL A 10 -15.61 20.58 -24.64
N ALA A 11 -16.07 21.59 -23.90
CA ALA A 11 -15.27 22.76 -23.56
C ALA A 11 -14.29 22.41 -22.43
N ILE A 12 -13.00 22.47 -22.74
CA ILE A 12 -11.91 22.38 -21.77
C ILE A 12 -11.87 23.74 -21.03
N LEU A 13 -12.19 23.71 -19.74
CA LEU A 13 -12.07 24.88 -18.86
C LEU A 13 -10.62 25.01 -18.42
N ALA A 14 -9.88 25.94 -19.01
CA ALA A 14 -8.55 26.31 -18.57
C ALA A 14 -8.66 27.18 -17.30
N LEU A 15 -8.25 26.68 -16.16
CA LEU A 15 -8.03 27.46 -14.95
C LEU A 15 -6.67 28.16 -15.05
N LEU A 16 -6.73 29.48 -15.13
CA LEU A 16 -5.57 30.37 -15.01
C LEU A 16 -5.12 30.39 -13.54
N VAL A 17 -3.99 29.76 -13.25
CA VAL A 17 -3.26 29.97 -12.01
C VAL A 17 -2.18 31.00 -12.26
N TRP A 18 -2.18 32.02 -11.43
CA TRP A 18 -1.21 33.12 -11.44
C TRP A 18 0.17 32.65 -10.97
N GLY A 19 1.19 33.16 -11.64
CA GLY A 19 2.55 32.73 -11.56
C GLY A 19 3.26 33.00 -10.24
N CYS A 20 4.13 32.08 -9.91
CA CYS A 20 5.41 32.36 -9.28
C CYS A 20 6.50 31.98 -10.29
N ASP A 21 7.32 32.96 -10.61
CA ASP A 21 8.41 32.90 -11.58
C ASP A 21 9.57 32.13 -10.96
N SER A 22 9.64 30.84 -11.22
CA SER A 22 10.83 30.03 -11.05
C SER A 22 11.15 29.39 -12.40
N SER A 23 12.09 29.99 -13.12
CA SER A 23 12.57 29.57 -14.43
C SER A 23 13.36 28.26 -14.34
N VAL A 24 12.69 27.15 -14.03
CA VAL A 24 13.16 25.84 -14.39
C VAL A 24 12.48 25.50 -15.71
N ALA A 25 13.25 25.47 -16.78
CA ALA A 25 12.75 25.01 -18.08
C ALA A 25 12.11 23.62 -17.89
N PRO A 26 10.89 23.38 -18.41
CA PRO A 26 10.31 22.05 -18.34
C PRO A 26 11.27 21.07 -18.99
N ALA A 27 11.58 19.97 -18.29
CA ALA A 27 12.39 18.90 -18.83
C ALA A 27 11.78 18.46 -20.17
N GLU A 28 12.60 18.32 -21.20
CA GLU A 28 12.11 17.83 -22.50
C GLU A 28 11.39 16.49 -22.29
N PRO A 29 10.24 16.25 -22.94
CA PRO A 29 9.52 15.00 -22.79
C PRO A 29 10.42 13.85 -23.25
N VAL A 30 10.72 12.94 -22.31
CA VAL A 30 11.46 11.72 -22.61
C VAL A 30 10.68 10.92 -23.64
N ALA A 31 11.33 10.51 -24.74
CA ALA A 31 10.69 9.73 -25.79
C ALA A 31 10.14 8.41 -25.21
N ALA A 32 8.92 8.03 -25.65
CA ALA A 32 8.36 6.74 -25.30
C ALA A 32 9.31 5.62 -25.70
N PRO A 33 9.56 4.60 -24.84
CA PRO A 33 10.41 3.49 -25.21
C PRO A 33 9.79 2.72 -26.41
N GLU A 34 10.64 2.31 -27.36
CA GLU A 34 10.21 1.31 -28.34
C GLU A 34 9.88 0.01 -27.59
N GLN A 35 8.69 -0.54 -27.84
CA GLN A 35 8.34 -1.86 -27.32
C GLN A 35 9.23 -2.91 -27.99
N THR A 36 10.29 -3.30 -27.31
CA THR A 36 11.05 -4.49 -27.72
C THR A 36 10.25 -5.73 -27.36
N ALA A 37 9.90 -6.53 -28.37
CA ALA A 37 9.23 -7.81 -28.12
C ALA A 37 10.13 -8.69 -27.25
N MET A 38 9.57 -9.15 -26.10
CA MET A 38 10.28 -10.11 -25.26
C MET A 38 10.36 -11.46 -25.95
N PRO A 39 11.54 -12.13 -25.96
CA PRO A 39 11.65 -13.49 -26.47
C PRO A 39 10.68 -14.42 -25.76
N THR A 40 10.00 -15.28 -26.52
CA THR A 40 9.14 -16.31 -25.93
C THR A 40 10.02 -17.42 -25.32
N PRO A 41 9.94 -17.63 -24.00
CA PRO A 41 10.74 -18.68 -23.36
C PRO A 41 10.25 -20.08 -23.78
N VAL A 42 11.19 -20.99 -23.99
CA VAL A 42 10.87 -22.40 -24.25
C VAL A 42 10.81 -23.24 -22.96
N LEU A 43 11.03 -22.61 -21.82
CA LEU A 43 10.96 -23.24 -20.51
C LEU A 43 9.54 -23.75 -20.22
N VAL A 44 9.43 -25.04 -19.86
CA VAL A 44 8.19 -25.62 -19.37
C VAL A 44 8.16 -25.50 -17.84
N ALA A 45 7.61 -24.40 -17.36
CA ALA A 45 7.45 -24.20 -15.92
C ALA A 45 6.14 -24.80 -15.41
N LYS A 46 6.17 -25.30 -14.16
CA LYS A 46 4.97 -25.76 -13.48
C LYS A 46 3.97 -24.63 -13.28
N ARG A 47 2.69 -24.93 -13.46
CA ARG A 47 1.58 -24.03 -13.14
C ARG A 47 0.65 -24.71 -12.15
N THR A 48 0.64 -24.21 -10.93
CA THR A 48 -0.26 -24.69 -9.87
C THR A 48 -1.43 -23.71 -9.78
N PRO A 49 -2.66 -24.13 -10.13
CA PRO A 49 -3.82 -23.28 -9.89
C PRO A 49 -4.06 -23.19 -8.37
N VAL A 50 -4.15 -21.99 -7.84
CA VAL A 50 -4.52 -21.72 -6.45
C VAL A 50 -5.67 -20.73 -6.47
N GLU A 51 -6.89 -21.28 -6.47
CA GLU A 51 -8.13 -20.49 -6.60
C GLU A 51 -8.48 -19.79 -5.27
N ARG A 52 -8.08 -20.37 -4.15
CA ARG A 52 -8.43 -19.92 -2.82
C ARG A 52 -7.24 -20.11 -1.88
N ALA A 53 -7.04 -19.17 -0.94
CA ALA A 53 -6.04 -19.31 0.12
C ALA A 53 -6.29 -20.56 0.98
N ARG A 54 -5.21 -21.22 1.39
CA ARG A 54 -5.22 -22.43 2.20
C ARG A 54 -5.82 -22.22 3.59
N TYR A 55 -5.65 -21.04 4.15
CA TYR A 55 -6.18 -20.61 5.43
C TYR A 55 -6.96 -19.30 5.25
N PRO A 56 -7.86 -18.95 6.19
CA PRO A 56 -8.48 -17.64 6.19
C PRO A 56 -7.45 -16.52 6.16
N VAL A 57 -7.70 -15.46 5.41
CA VAL A 57 -6.78 -14.34 5.27
C VAL A 57 -7.41 -13.07 5.80
N VAL A 58 -6.63 -12.30 6.57
CA VAL A 58 -6.91 -10.89 6.87
C VAL A 58 -6.05 -10.02 5.95
N ASP A 59 -6.68 -9.30 5.05
CA ASP A 59 -6.00 -8.30 4.22
C ASP A 59 -5.89 -6.98 5.01
N ILE A 60 -4.68 -6.72 5.54
CA ILE A 60 -4.43 -5.55 6.40
C ILE A 60 -4.27 -4.24 5.62
N HIS A 61 -4.17 -4.29 4.29
CA HIS A 61 -3.94 -3.13 3.44
C HIS A 61 -4.83 -3.18 2.18
N PHE A 62 -5.98 -2.56 2.27
CA PHE A 62 -6.96 -2.51 1.18
C PHE A 62 -7.53 -1.09 1.02
N HIS A 63 -7.93 -0.71 -0.19
CA HIS A 63 -8.46 0.62 -0.51
C HIS A 63 -9.97 0.57 -0.76
N GLY A 64 -10.77 0.82 0.29
CA GLY A 64 -12.23 0.74 0.26
C GLY A 64 -12.96 2.02 -0.19
N ARG A 65 -12.25 3.01 -0.77
CA ARG A 65 -12.81 4.33 -1.09
C ARG A 65 -14.00 4.36 -2.05
N SER A 66 -14.23 3.28 -2.80
CA SER A 66 -15.36 3.14 -3.72
C SER A 66 -16.52 2.29 -3.16
N LEU A 67 -16.48 1.94 -1.89
CA LEU A 67 -17.60 1.28 -1.20
C LEU A 67 -18.58 2.37 -0.75
N GLU A 68 -19.67 2.58 -1.50
CA GLU A 68 -20.59 3.71 -1.29
C GLU A 68 -21.93 3.30 -0.66
N SER A 69 -22.18 2.01 -0.56
CA SER A 69 -23.42 1.46 0.00
C SER A 69 -23.19 0.13 0.71
N VAL A 70 -24.14 -0.29 1.56
CA VAL A 70 -24.12 -1.63 2.19
C VAL A 70 -24.01 -2.73 1.14
N ALA A 71 -24.67 -2.58 -0.02
CA ALA A 71 -24.60 -3.55 -1.10
C ALA A 71 -23.17 -3.70 -1.69
N ASP A 72 -22.38 -2.61 -1.73
CA ASP A 72 -20.98 -2.71 -2.18
C ASP A 72 -20.12 -3.51 -1.20
N TYR A 73 -20.35 -3.34 0.11
CA TYR A 73 -19.68 -4.14 1.13
C TYR A 73 -20.10 -5.61 1.08
N GLU A 74 -21.38 -5.90 0.82
CA GLU A 74 -21.90 -7.26 0.63
C GLU A 74 -21.29 -7.91 -0.61
N ALA A 75 -21.24 -7.21 -1.75
CA ALA A 75 -20.60 -7.68 -2.98
C ALA A 75 -19.10 -7.97 -2.77
N LEU A 76 -18.39 -7.08 -2.06
CA LEU A 76 -17.00 -7.32 -1.70
C LEU A 76 -16.86 -8.56 -0.81
N ALA A 77 -17.78 -8.79 0.13
CA ALA A 77 -17.76 -9.97 0.98
C ALA A 77 -17.93 -11.28 0.18
N GLU A 78 -18.72 -11.28 -0.89
CA GLU A 78 -18.83 -12.42 -1.82
C GLU A 78 -17.52 -12.66 -2.58
N GLU A 79 -16.86 -11.59 -3.07
CA GLU A 79 -15.53 -11.69 -3.70
C GLU A 79 -14.49 -12.24 -2.73
N MET A 80 -14.48 -11.77 -1.48
CA MET A 80 -13.60 -12.26 -0.41
C MET A 80 -13.81 -13.75 -0.15
N ASP A 81 -15.07 -14.20 -0.07
CA ASP A 81 -15.39 -15.60 0.16
C ASP A 81 -14.92 -16.49 -0.97
N ALA A 82 -14.99 -16.03 -2.21
CA ALA A 82 -14.54 -16.80 -3.38
C ALA A 82 -13.02 -17.11 -3.34
N VAL A 83 -12.21 -16.26 -2.69
CA VAL A 83 -10.74 -16.39 -2.68
C VAL A 83 -10.15 -16.73 -1.31
N GLY A 84 -10.97 -16.80 -0.25
CA GLY A 84 -10.51 -17.18 1.10
C GLY A 84 -10.11 -16.00 1.98
N VAL A 85 -10.48 -14.76 1.63
CA VAL A 85 -10.28 -13.58 2.47
C VAL A 85 -11.39 -13.53 3.52
N ALA A 86 -11.02 -13.61 4.79
CA ALA A 86 -11.95 -13.58 5.92
C ALA A 86 -12.36 -12.16 6.29
N ALA A 87 -11.39 -11.25 6.28
CA ALA A 87 -11.63 -9.86 6.66
C ALA A 87 -10.65 -8.91 5.95
N ILE A 88 -11.03 -7.65 5.89
CA ILE A 88 -10.26 -6.56 5.24
C ILE A 88 -10.15 -5.37 6.19
N CYS A 89 -8.96 -4.76 6.24
CA CYS A 89 -8.73 -3.44 6.82
C CYS A 89 -8.67 -2.40 5.70
N SER A 90 -9.68 -1.54 5.61
CA SER A 90 -9.72 -0.43 4.64
C SER A 90 -8.87 0.74 5.14
N MET A 91 -8.00 1.24 4.27
CA MET A 91 -7.11 2.37 4.54
C MET A 91 -7.76 3.74 4.25
N ASP A 92 -8.99 3.76 3.77
CA ASP A 92 -9.66 4.96 3.27
C ASP A 92 -10.81 5.45 4.18
N GLY A 93 -10.88 5.02 5.43
CA GLY A 93 -11.93 5.45 6.35
C GLY A 93 -11.98 6.98 6.50
N GLY A 94 -13.15 7.56 6.27
CA GLY A 94 -13.35 9.01 6.29
C GLY A 94 -12.77 9.76 5.09
N ARG A 95 -12.49 9.07 3.97
CA ARG A 95 -11.90 9.74 2.78
C ARG A 95 -12.95 10.36 1.86
N SER A 96 -13.98 9.61 1.56
CA SER A 96 -15.01 10.01 0.59
C SER A 96 -16.27 10.55 1.27
N ARG A 97 -16.43 10.29 2.55
CA ARG A 97 -17.54 10.69 3.42
C ARG A 97 -17.10 10.71 4.88
N ASP A 98 -18.04 10.97 5.80
CA ASP A 98 -17.74 10.86 7.24
C ASP A 98 -17.34 9.41 7.60
N LEU A 99 -16.34 9.28 8.47
CA LEU A 99 -15.90 7.98 8.99
C LEU A 99 -17.03 7.22 9.68
N ALA A 100 -17.95 7.91 10.36
CA ALA A 100 -19.09 7.28 11.01
C ALA A 100 -20.00 6.57 10.00
N GLU A 101 -20.23 7.15 8.83
CA GLU A 101 -21.01 6.53 7.75
C GLU A 101 -20.32 5.27 7.20
N ASP A 102 -19.00 5.31 7.02
CA ASP A 102 -18.22 4.13 6.61
C ASP A 102 -18.35 3.00 7.63
N LEU A 103 -18.26 3.32 8.93
CA LEU A 103 -18.37 2.34 10.03
C LEU A 103 -19.77 1.72 10.11
N GLU A 104 -20.84 2.52 9.97
CA GLU A 104 -22.22 2.06 9.97
C GLU A 104 -22.51 1.10 8.81
N MET A 105 -22.08 1.44 7.60
CA MET A 105 -22.28 0.59 6.43
C MET A 105 -21.50 -0.73 6.54
N ALA A 106 -20.26 -0.67 7.00
CA ALA A 106 -19.42 -1.87 7.20
C ALA A 106 -20.03 -2.81 8.24
N GLU A 107 -20.58 -2.28 9.35
CA GLU A 107 -21.26 -3.06 10.39
C GLU A 107 -22.57 -3.68 9.88
N ALA A 108 -23.38 -2.90 9.14
CA ALA A 108 -24.61 -3.37 8.53
C ALA A 108 -24.40 -4.51 7.53
N ALA A 109 -23.22 -4.53 6.86
CA ALA A 109 -22.81 -5.60 5.95
C ALA A 109 -22.05 -6.76 6.64
N GLY A 110 -22.14 -6.89 7.97
CA GLY A 110 -21.58 -8.01 8.73
C GLY A 110 -20.18 -7.80 9.30
N GLY A 111 -19.63 -6.58 9.28
CA GLY A 111 -18.43 -6.18 10.03
C GLY A 111 -17.12 -6.84 9.62
N ARG A 112 -17.04 -7.43 8.43
CA ARG A 112 -15.80 -8.06 7.89
C ARG A 112 -14.82 -7.05 7.30
N VAL A 113 -15.31 -5.89 6.89
CA VAL A 113 -14.49 -4.74 6.49
C VAL A 113 -14.44 -3.79 7.66
N VAL A 114 -13.23 -3.46 8.12
CA VAL A 114 -13.02 -2.50 9.20
C VAL A 114 -12.16 -1.35 8.68
N HIS A 115 -12.29 -0.17 9.28
CA HIS A 115 -11.66 1.03 8.78
C HIS A 115 -10.54 1.54 9.69
N PHE A 116 -9.42 1.90 9.06
CA PHE A 116 -8.40 2.75 9.64
C PHE A 116 -8.81 4.21 9.44
N ALA A 117 -8.66 5.03 10.48
CA ALA A 117 -8.78 6.47 10.39
C ALA A 117 -7.62 7.06 9.57
N ARG A 118 -7.77 8.31 9.13
CA ARG A 118 -6.75 9.06 8.41
C ARG A 118 -6.42 10.36 9.15
N LEU A 119 -5.25 10.93 8.89
CA LEU A 119 -4.90 12.26 9.38
C LEU A 119 -5.59 13.34 8.54
N ASP A 120 -6.02 14.39 9.23
CA ASP A 120 -6.38 15.66 8.61
C ASP A 120 -5.20 16.63 8.76
N TYR A 121 -4.62 17.01 7.65
CA TYR A 121 -3.46 17.89 7.62
C TYR A 121 -3.83 19.38 7.57
N GLU A 122 -5.12 19.72 7.60
CA GLU A 122 -5.53 21.11 7.63
C GLU A 122 -4.99 21.82 8.89
N GLY A 123 -4.23 22.88 8.67
CA GLY A 123 -3.61 23.64 9.74
C GLY A 123 -2.38 22.98 10.39
N ILE A 124 -1.75 21.99 9.77
CA ILE A 124 -0.57 21.26 10.30
C ILE A 124 0.60 22.19 10.69
N ASN A 125 0.71 23.36 10.06
CA ASN A 125 1.71 24.38 10.37
C ASN A 125 1.25 25.39 11.43
N GLY A 126 0.05 25.23 11.97
CA GLY A 126 -0.51 26.11 13.01
C GLY A 126 -0.35 25.54 14.41
N ASP A 127 -0.37 26.43 15.41
CA ASP A 127 -0.27 26.07 16.82
C ASP A 127 -1.41 25.12 17.25
N GLY A 128 -1.06 24.09 18.02
CA GLY A 128 -1.99 23.14 18.62
C GLY A 128 -2.61 22.15 17.63
N TRP A 129 -2.12 22.05 16.40
CA TRP A 129 -2.60 21.04 15.45
C TRP A 129 -2.38 19.61 15.97
N SER A 130 -1.22 19.32 16.52
CA SER A 130 -0.87 17.99 17.08
C SER A 130 -1.89 17.50 18.09
N GLU A 131 -2.27 18.36 19.03
CA GLU A 131 -3.19 18.03 20.12
C GLU A 131 -4.61 17.85 19.59
N ARG A 132 -5.09 18.80 18.76
CA ARG A 132 -6.43 18.69 18.14
C ARG A 132 -6.58 17.45 17.28
N GLU A 133 -5.54 17.11 16.51
CA GLU A 133 -5.57 15.92 15.66
C GLU A 133 -5.49 14.63 16.47
N ALA A 134 -4.75 14.61 17.57
CA ALA A 134 -4.72 13.50 18.52
C ALA A 134 -6.11 13.29 19.18
N GLU A 135 -6.78 14.37 19.60
CA GLU A 135 -8.15 14.31 20.15
C GLU A 135 -9.16 13.80 19.10
N ARG A 136 -9.07 14.28 17.85
CA ARG A 136 -9.90 13.79 16.73
C ARG A 136 -9.72 12.29 16.48
N LEU A 137 -8.49 11.80 16.56
CA LEU A 137 -8.19 10.38 16.42
C LEU A 137 -8.69 9.55 17.60
N GLU A 138 -8.56 10.03 18.85
CA GLU A 138 -9.15 9.35 20.01
C GLU A 138 -10.66 9.18 19.81
N ALA A 139 -11.37 10.22 19.37
CA ALA A 139 -12.79 10.14 19.05
C ALA A 139 -13.11 9.15 17.90
N ALA A 140 -12.27 9.11 16.86
CA ALA A 140 -12.40 8.15 15.77
C ALA A 140 -12.23 6.69 16.25
N PHE A 141 -11.30 6.44 17.19
CA PHE A 141 -11.11 5.12 17.80
C PHE A 141 -12.28 4.72 18.69
N GLU A 142 -12.85 5.66 19.45
CA GLU A 142 -14.06 5.43 20.24
C GLU A 142 -15.27 5.12 19.35
N ALA A 143 -15.38 5.78 18.19
CA ALA A 143 -16.41 5.50 17.18
C ALA A 143 -16.24 4.13 16.49
N GLY A 144 -15.06 3.52 16.53
CA GLY A 144 -14.85 2.16 16.01
C GLY A 144 -13.73 1.99 14.99
N ALA A 145 -12.98 3.04 14.66
CA ALA A 145 -11.77 2.88 13.84
C ALA A 145 -10.77 1.94 14.52
N VAL A 146 -10.15 1.06 13.73
CA VAL A 146 -9.29 -0.01 14.27
C VAL A 146 -7.81 0.34 14.27
N GLY A 147 -7.42 1.44 13.63
CA GLY A 147 -6.05 1.91 13.51
C GLY A 147 -5.98 3.25 12.81
N LEU A 148 -4.77 3.71 12.53
CA LEU A 148 -4.48 4.92 11.78
C LEU A 148 -3.71 4.59 10.49
N LYS A 149 -4.12 5.14 9.36
CA LYS A 149 -3.33 5.15 8.11
C LYS A 149 -2.61 6.46 7.93
N VAL A 150 -1.30 6.38 7.70
CA VAL A 150 -0.45 7.50 7.26
C VAL A 150 0.03 7.21 5.85
N TRP A 151 -0.19 8.17 4.96
CA TRP A 151 0.16 8.09 3.56
C TRP A 151 1.54 8.68 3.30
N LYS A 152 2.12 8.38 2.13
CA LYS A 152 3.44 8.84 1.71
C LYS A 152 3.55 10.34 1.43
N ASP A 153 2.43 11.06 1.43
CA ASP A 153 2.41 12.52 1.46
C ASP A 153 3.27 13.07 2.62
N VAL A 154 3.27 12.38 3.78
CA VAL A 154 4.27 12.62 4.82
C VAL A 154 5.63 12.06 4.39
N GLY A 155 6.51 12.94 3.99
CA GLY A 155 7.85 12.63 3.48
C GLY A 155 8.06 12.97 2.01
N LEU A 156 7.00 12.96 1.18
CA LEU A 156 7.10 13.20 -0.26
C LEU A 156 6.37 14.45 -0.76
N GLU A 157 5.38 14.97 -0.01
CA GLU A 157 4.53 16.07 -0.48
C GLU A 157 4.35 17.17 0.58
N LEU A 158 4.04 16.80 1.82
CA LEU A 158 3.75 17.76 2.88
C LEU A 158 5.01 18.54 3.28
N LYS A 159 4.83 19.85 3.45
CA LYS A 159 5.90 20.79 3.82
C LYS A 159 5.49 21.65 5.02
N ASP A 160 6.50 22.06 5.77
CA ASP A 160 6.35 23.07 6.80
C ASP A 160 6.18 24.48 6.21
N ALA A 161 6.06 25.49 7.09
CA ALA A 161 5.89 26.88 6.69
C ALA A 161 7.13 27.45 5.96
N GLU A 162 8.29 26.88 6.17
CA GLU A 162 9.58 27.22 5.55
C GLU A 162 9.81 26.49 4.23
N GLY A 163 8.93 25.53 3.87
CA GLY A 163 9.00 24.75 2.63
C GLY A 163 9.84 23.48 2.73
N ALA A 164 10.30 23.07 3.93
CA ALA A 164 10.97 21.81 4.15
C ALA A 164 9.97 20.66 4.23
N TYR A 165 10.33 19.48 3.70
CA TYR A 165 9.46 18.31 3.75
C TYR A 165 9.25 17.83 5.19
N LEU A 166 7.99 17.57 5.55
CA LEU A 166 7.61 16.96 6.82
C LEU A 166 7.83 15.45 6.75
N HIS A 167 8.45 14.91 7.80
CA HIS A 167 8.70 13.48 7.92
C HIS A 167 7.96 12.88 9.11
N VAL A 168 7.81 11.58 9.13
CA VAL A 168 7.09 10.84 10.19
C VAL A 168 7.72 10.96 11.58
N ASP A 169 9.00 11.37 11.68
CA ASP A 169 9.72 11.64 12.94
C ASP A 169 9.58 13.10 13.41
N ASP A 170 8.85 13.96 12.67
CA ASP A 170 8.61 15.35 13.05
C ASP A 170 7.84 15.42 14.37
N PRO A 171 8.23 16.32 15.30
CA PRO A 171 7.57 16.47 16.60
C PRO A 171 6.07 16.74 16.55
N ARG A 172 5.54 17.29 15.44
CA ARG A 172 4.09 17.48 15.23
C ARG A 172 3.31 16.18 15.29
N PHE A 173 3.90 15.05 14.93
CA PHE A 173 3.24 13.76 14.98
C PHE A 173 3.35 13.04 16.33
N ASP A 174 4.13 13.54 17.29
CA ASP A 174 4.39 12.86 18.57
C ASP A 174 3.12 12.63 19.38
N ALA A 175 2.20 13.60 19.44
CA ALA A 175 0.93 13.45 20.17
C ALA A 175 0.05 12.39 19.50
N ILE A 176 0.08 12.30 18.19
CA ILE A 176 -0.66 11.33 17.38
C ILE A 176 -0.17 9.91 17.67
N TRP A 177 1.15 9.69 17.62
CA TRP A 177 1.71 8.37 17.94
C TRP A 177 1.39 7.93 19.37
N ARG A 178 1.45 8.86 20.33
CA ARG A 178 1.05 8.58 21.74
C ARG A 178 -0.43 8.27 21.87
N ALA A 179 -1.32 8.96 21.14
CA ALA A 179 -2.75 8.66 21.14
C ALA A 179 -3.04 7.26 20.62
N CYS A 180 -2.39 6.84 19.53
CA CYS A 180 -2.48 5.48 19.00
C CYS A 180 -2.00 4.43 20.02
N ALA A 181 -0.86 4.69 20.67
CA ALA A 181 -0.33 3.81 21.73
C ALA A 181 -1.30 3.67 22.91
N LYS A 182 -1.83 4.79 23.41
CA LYS A 182 -2.80 4.84 24.51
C LYS A 182 -4.07 4.06 24.20
N ALA A 183 -4.57 4.18 22.95
CA ALA A 183 -5.74 3.46 22.49
C ALA A 183 -5.45 1.97 22.11
N GLY A 184 -4.17 1.56 22.11
CA GLY A 184 -3.76 0.22 21.67
C GLY A 184 -4.00 -0.03 20.17
N LYS A 185 -4.07 1.03 19.36
CA LYS A 185 -4.36 0.97 17.93
C LYS A 185 -3.08 0.97 17.10
N PRO A 186 -2.95 0.09 16.09
CA PRO A 186 -1.80 0.09 15.19
C PRO A 186 -1.84 1.29 14.24
N VAL A 187 -0.66 1.68 13.78
CA VAL A 187 -0.49 2.70 12.73
C VAL A 187 0.10 2.05 11.48
N LEU A 188 -0.63 2.05 10.37
CA LEU A 188 -0.09 1.61 9.09
C LEU A 188 0.52 2.80 8.36
N VAL A 189 1.83 2.73 8.11
CA VAL A 189 2.64 3.85 7.58
C VAL A 189 3.22 3.48 6.22
N HIS A 190 2.92 4.29 5.21
CA HIS A 190 3.57 4.25 3.90
C HIS A 190 4.45 5.49 3.75
N VAL A 191 5.78 5.32 3.76
CA VAL A 191 6.71 6.47 3.78
C VAL A 191 7.40 6.74 2.45
N SER A 192 7.61 5.72 1.60
CA SER A 192 8.43 5.86 0.39
C SER A 192 8.00 4.91 -0.71
N ASP A 193 8.36 5.26 -1.92
CA ASP A 193 8.25 4.42 -3.11
C ASP A 193 9.57 3.68 -3.41
N PRO A 194 9.58 2.68 -4.32
CA PRO A 194 10.80 1.97 -4.72
C PRO A 194 11.90 2.91 -5.25
N PRO A 195 13.19 2.59 -5.02
CA PRO A 195 14.33 3.43 -5.41
C PRO A 195 14.35 3.84 -6.88
N ALA A 196 13.81 3.01 -7.77
CA ALA A 196 13.72 3.33 -9.20
C ALA A 196 12.94 4.63 -9.48
N ARG A 197 12.01 5.02 -8.60
CA ARG A 197 11.28 6.29 -8.71
C ARG A 197 12.11 7.52 -8.32
N PHE A 198 13.26 7.32 -7.71
CA PHE A 198 14.22 8.37 -7.33
C PHE A 198 15.43 8.43 -8.26
N GLN A 199 15.49 7.56 -9.26
CA GLN A 199 16.54 7.48 -10.26
C GLN A 199 16.14 8.20 -11.56
N PRO A 200 17.13 8.59 -12.42
CA PRO A 200 16.82 9.16 -13.72
C PRO A 200 15.84 8.29 -14.52
N ILE A 201 14.95 8.94 -15.26
CA ILE A 201 14.06 8.24 -16.19
C ILE A 201 14.84 7.93 -17.47
N GLY A 202 14.99 6.65 -17.78
CA GLY A 202 15.68 6.20 -18.98
C GLY A 202 15.66 4.68 -19.10
N PRO A 203 16.17 4.13 -20.22
CA PRO A 203 16.15 2.67 -20.47
C PRO A 203 16.84 1.82 -19.40
N GLU A 204 17.75 2.41 -18.63
CA GLU A 204 18.45 1.75 -17.53
C GLU A 204 17.60 1.69 -16.23
N ASN A 205 16.52 2.43 -16.16
CA ASN A 205 15.62 2.41 -15.00
C ASN A 205 14.70 1.20 -15.07
N GLU A 206 14.69 0.36 -14.04
CA GLU A 206 13.87 -0.88 -14.02
C GLU A 206 12.36 -0.64 -14.14
N ARG A 207 11.90 0.59 -13.89
CA ARG A 207 10.49 1.00 -14.00
C ARG A 207 10.19 1.84 -15.25
N TYR A 208 11.17 1.97 -16.19
CA TYR A 208 11.02 2.79 -17.38
C TYR A 208 9.80 2.39 -18.22
N GLU A 209 9.64 1.09 -18.48
CA GLU A 209 8.51 0.57 -19.26
C GLU A 209 7.17 0.66 -18.51
N ALA A 210 7.18 0.82 -17.19
CA ALA A 210 5.97 0.96 -16.38
C ALA A 210 5.23 2.29 -16.61
N GLY A 211 5.73 3.17 -17.46
CA GLY A 211 5.08 4.43 -17.84
C GLY A 211 5.32 5.58 -16.87
N MET A 212 6.20 5.41 -15.88
CA MET A 212 6.56 6.46 -14.91
C MET A 212 7.13 7.71 -15.54
N TRP A 213 7.66 7.59 -16.76
CA TRP A 213 8.21 8.69 -17.56
C TRP A 213 7.14 9.71 -18.04
N ARG A 214 5.85 9.37 -17.96
CA ARG A 214 4.74 10.25 -18.40
C ARG A 214 4.26 11.21 -17.34
N ASN A 215 4.52 10.93 -16.08
CA ASN A 215 4.03 11.72 -14.97
C ASN A 215 5.15 11.94 -13.95
N THR A 216 5.79 13.10 -14.04
CA THR A 216 6.88 13.49 -13.14
C THR A 216 6.40 13.77 -11.72
N ASP A 217 5.13 14.21 -11.56
CA ASP A 217 4.61 14.65 -10.28
C ASP A 217 4.12 13.49 -9.40
N GLU A 218 3.66 12.39 -10.03
CA GLU A 218 3.15 11.23 -9.30
C GLU A 218 4.03 9.97 -9.48
N GLY A 219 4.92 9.95 -10.45
CA GLY A 219 5.62 8.75 -10.89
C GLY A 219 7.11 8.69 -10.64
N ASN A 220 7.82 9.82 -10.71
CA ASN A 220 9.27 9.88 -10.56
C ASN A 220 9.68 11.11 -9.77
N PHE A 221 10.52 10.92 -8.76
CA PHE A 221 10.99 11.97 -7.84
C PHE A 221 12.40 12.46 -8.17
N HIS A 222 13.04 11.92 -9.21
CA HIS A 222 14.40 12.33 -9.58
C HIS A 222 14.45 13.83 -9.98
N GLY A 223 15.28 14.58 -9.29
CA GLY A 223 15.43 16.02 -9.56
C GLY A 223 14.30 16.90 -9.03
N SER A 224 13.28 16.35 -8.36
CA SER A 224 12.15 17.12 -7.82
C SER A 224 12.44 17.85 -6.50
N GLY A 225 13.60 17.59 -5.88
CA GLY A 225 13.95 18.11 -4.56
C GLY A 225 13.34 17.32 -3.39
N VAL A 226 12.64 16.21 -3.67
CA VAL A 226 12.16 15.27 -2.66
C VAL A 226 13.37 14.60 -1.98
N PRO A 227 13.33 14.37 -0.65
CA PRO A 227 14.37 13.68 0.09
C PRO A 227 14.72 12.31 -0.50
N SER A 228 15.96 11.87 -0.33
CA SER A 228 16.38 10.56 -0.81
C SER A 228 15.67 9.42 -0.08
N VAL A 229 15.58 8.24 -0.71
CA VAL A 229 15.04 7.03 -0.07
C VAL A 229 15.73 6.76 1.28
N ASP A 230 17.06 6.88 1.32
CA ASP A 230 17.84 6.64 2.54
C ASP A 230 17.50 7.63 3.66
N GLU A 231 17.29 8.89 3.33
CA GLU A 231 16.85 9.89 4.31
C GLU A 231 15.45 9.56 4.85
N ILE A 232 14.49 9.27 3.97
CA ILE A 232 13.11 8.93 4.35
C ILE A 232 13.10 7.70 5.26
N LEU A 233 13.84 6.64 4.90
CA LEU A 233 13.90 5.43 5.71
C LEU A 233 14.63 5.65 7.05
N THR A 234 15.64 6.51 7.10
CA THR A 234 16.29 6.90 8.34
C THR A 234 15.33 7.68 9.26
N ARG A 235 14.50 8.55 8.72
CA ARG A 235 13.46 9.28 9.47
C ARG A 235 12.40 8.32 10.02
N ARG A 236 11.98 7.32 9.22
CA ARG A 236 11.12 6.24 9.70
C ARG A 236 11.71 5.49 10.89
N ASP A 237 12.98 5.11 10.82
CA ASP A 237 13.64 4.37 11.90
C ASP A 237 13.72 5.20 13.19
N ARG A 238 13.98 6.51 13.09
CA ARG A 238 13.90 7.44 14.24
C ARG A 238 12.52 7.53 14.86
N MET A 239 11.45 7.52 14.05
CA MET A 239 10.07 7.45 14.56
C MET A 239 9.86 6.19 15.38
N LEU A 240 10.30 5.02 14.89
CA LEU A 240 10.17 3.75 15.60
C LEU A 240 10.89 3.76 16.95
N GLU A 241 12.14 4.27 16.97
CA GLU A 241 12.96 4.40 18.18
C GLU A 241 12.32 5.35 19.19
N LYS A 242 11.79 6.48 18.73
CA LYS A 242 11.21 7.53 19.58
C LYS A 242 9.87 7.11 20.20
N HIS A 243 9.14 6.20 19.56
CA HIS A 243 7.79 5.80 19.98
C HIS A 243 7.65 4.27 20.19
N PRO A 244 8.42 3.68 21.12
CA PRO A 244 8.45 2.22 21.31
C PRO A 244 7.13 1.64 21.83
N GLY A 245 6.22 2.46 22.37
CA GLY A 245 4.90 2.05 22.82
C GLY A 245 3.85 1.98 21.71
N THR A 246 4.13 2.51 20.52
CA THR A 246 3.23 2.52 19.37
C THR A 246 3.56 1.35 18.45
N ARG A 247 2.57 0.55 18.06
CA ARG A 247 2.75 -0.53 17.07
C ARG A 247 2.61 0.01 15.66
N PHE A 248 3.68 -0.09 14.87
CA PHE A 248 3.72 0.39 13.49
C PHE A 248 3.69 -0.79 12.52
N ILE A 249 2.79 -0.75 11.54
CA ILE A 249 2.77 -1.63 10.38
C ILE A 249 3.37 -0.85 9.22
N LEU A 250 4.54 -1.23 8.75
CA LEU A 250 5.24 -0.53 7.69
C LEU A 250 4.87 -1.13 6.35
N ALA A 251 4.17 -0.34 5.55
CA ALA A 251 3.65 -0.77 4.26
C ALA A 251 4.75 -1.22 3.29
N HIS A 252 4.42 -2.20 2.43
CA HIS A 252 5.25 -2.60 1.30
C HIS A 252 6.64 -3.10 1.71
N VAL A 253 6.69 -4.00 2.72
CA VAL A 253 7.94 -4.51 3.29
C VAL A 253 8.80 -3.35 3.78
N ALA A 254 8.19 -2.43 4.57
CA ALA A 254 8.82 -1.22 5.09
C ALA A 254 9.40 -0.30 4.00
N SER A 255 8.79 -0.27 2.79
CA SER A 255 9.32 0.41 1.61
C SER A 255 10.75 -0.02 1.22
N SER A 256 11.19 -1.20 1.64
CA SER A 256 12.54 -1.74 1.39
C SER A 256 12.55 -3.22 0.95
N GLY A 257 11.49 -3.69 0.29
CA GLY A 257 11.40 -5.06 -0.26
C GLY A 257 12.51 -5.43 -1.28
N TRP A 258 13.21 -4.43 -1.82
CA TRP A 258 14.38 -4.57 -2.67
C TRP A 258 15.67 -4.90 -1.88
N ASP A 259 15.67 -4.70 -0.55
CA ASP A 259 16.78 -4.99 0.37
C ASP A 259 16.22 -5.61 1.67
N LEU A 260 16.03 -6.92 1.66
CA LEU A 260 15.48 -7.65 2.82
C LEU A 260 16.42 -7.70 4.01
N GLU A 261 17.74 -7.54 3.81
CA GLU A 261 18.70 -7.44 4.92
C GLU A 261 18.51 -6.12 5.70
N ARG A 262 18.25 -5.02 5.01
CA ARG A 262 17.89 -3.73 5.62
C ARG A 262 16.59 -3.85 6.41
N THR A 263 15.58 -4.49 5.84
CA THR A 263 14.30 -4.72 6.52
C THR A 263 14.49 -5.57 7.79
N ALA A 264 15.27 -6.64 7.70
CA ALA A 264 15.60 -7.50 8.84
C ALA A 264 16.28 -6.72 9.97
N LYS A 265 17.33 -5.97 9.67
CA LYS A 265 18.03 -5.12 10.66
C LYS A 265 17.10 -4.10 11.33
N MET A 266 16.17 -3.53 10.59
CA MET A 266 15.16 -2.61 11.12
C MET A 266 14.21 -3.35 12.08
N LEU A 267 13.73 -4.54 11.74
CA LEU A 267 12.87 -5.35 12.60
C LEU A 267 13.58 -5.81 13.88
N ASP A 268 14.86 -6.16 13.80
CA ASP A 268 15.69 -6.53 14.94
C ASP A 268 15.88 -5.37 15.94
N ALA A 269 16.06 -4.16 15.39
CA ALA A 269 16.26 -2.96 16.20
C ALA A 269 14.96 -2.44 16.84
N HIS A 270 13.80 -2.69 16.23
CA HIS A 270 12.53 -2.07 16.62
C HIS A 270 11.43 -3.11 16.87
N PRO A 271 11.27 -3.59 18.14
CA PRO A 271 10.25 -4.60 18.49
C PRO A 271 8.79 -4.16 18.23
N ASN A 272 8.55 -2.87 18.11
CA ASN A 272 7.23 -2.28 17.82
C ASN A 272 6.89 -2.15 16.33
N ALA A 273 7.79 -2.57 15.43
CA ALA A 273 7.58 -2.53 13.99
C ALA A 273 7.10 -3.89 13.45
N TYR A 274 6.15 -3.86 12.55
CA TYR A 274 5.66 -4.94 11.71
C TYR A 274 5.79 -4.51 10.26
N VAL A 275 5.75 -5.46 9.33
CA VAL A 275 5.73 -5.18 7.89
C VAL A 275 4.57 -5.92 7.22
N GLU A 276 4.06 -5.39 6.12
CA GLU A 276 3.13 -6.12 5.26
C GLU A 276 3.65 -6.18 3.82
N ILE A 277 3.22 -7.20 3.07
CA ILE A 277 3.86 -7.60 1.81
C ILE A 277 3.20 -7.01 0.56
N SER A 278 2.20 -6.15 0.70
CA SER A 278 1.41 -5.63 -0.42
C SER A 278 2.28 -4.98 -1.50
N ALA A 279 1.85 -5.10 -2.74
CA ALA A 279 2.49 -4.50 -3.90
C ALA A 279 4.01 -4.76 -4.03
N ARG A 280 4.52 -5.88 -3.48
CA ARG A 280 5.97 -6.22 -3.51
C ARG A 280 6.28 -7.63 -4.02
N LEU A 281 5.31 -8.30 -4.65
CA LEU A 281 5.54 -9.63 -5.25
C LEU A 281 6.68 -9.61 -6.28
N GLN A 282 6.84 -8.52 -7.01
CA GLN A 282 7.89 -8.39 -8.02
C GLN A 282 9.30 -8.29 -7.41
N GLU A 283 9.47 -7.66 -6.24
CA GLU A 283 10.75 -7.64 -5.54
C GLU A 283 10.98 -8.96 -4.81
N LEU A 284 9.99 -9.44 -4.08
CA LEU A 284 10.07 -10.67 -3.29
C LEU A 284 10.23 -11.91 -4.18
N GLY A 285 9.50 -11.99 -5.29
CA GLY A 285 9.53 -13.13 -6.20
C GLY A 285 10.79 -13.23 -7.06
N ARG A 286 11.56 -12.14 -7.21
CA ARG A 286 12.87 -12.15 -7.86
C ARG A 286 14.00 -12.66 -6.96
N GLN A 287 13.77 -12.75 -5.64
CA GLN A 287 14.73 -13.22 -4.65
C GLN A 287 14.12 -14.33 -3.75
N PRO A 288 13.55 -15.40 -4.32
CA PRO A 288 12.69 -16.35 -3.60
C PRO A 288 13.37 -17.03 -2.41
N TYR A 289 14.64 -17.36 -2.50
CA TYR A 289 15.38 -17.99 -1.39
C TYR A 289 15.57 -17.04 -0.20
N THR A 290 15.93 -15.79 -0.47
CA THR A 290 16.08 -14.75 0.56
C THR A 290 14.72 -14.44 1.16
N THR A 291 13.70 -14.32 0.31
CA THR A 291 12.33 -14.05 0.74
C THR A 291 11.77 -15.16 1.63
N ARG A 292 11.91 -16.45 1.23
CA ARG A 292 11.45 -17.56 2.07
C ARG A 292 12.12 -17.54 3.45
N ARG A 293 13.44 -17.33 3.49
CA ARG A 293 14.18 -17.25 4.75
C ARG A 293 13.67 -16.08 5.60
N PHE A 294 13.53 -14.89 5.01
CA PHE A 294 13.03 -13.70 5.69
C PHE A 294 11.62 -13.91 6.26
N LEU A 295 10.67 -14.40 5.45
CA LEU A 295 9.29 -14.63 5.89
C LEU A 295 9.20 -15.71 6.98
N THR A 296 10.08 -16.72 6.97
CA THR A 296 10.13 -17.75 8.02
C THR A 296 10.75 -17.21 9.31
N GLU A 297 11.83 -16.45 9.22
CA GLU A 297 12.55 -15.90 10.38
C GLU A 297 11.73 -14.83 11.10
N TYR A 298 11.05 -13.97 10.34
CA TYR A 298 10.24 -12.87 10.86
C TYR A 298 8.73 -13.14 10.81
N GLN A 299 8.32 -14.41 10.81
CA GLN A 299 6.91 -14.81 10.64
C GLN A 299 5.95 -14.13 11.62
N ASP A 300 6.40 -13.82 12.85
CA ASP A 300 5.59 -13.16 13.88
C ASP A 300 5.49 -11.62 13.70
N ARG A 301 6.12 -11.08 12.65
CA ARG A 301 6.24 -9.64 12.38
C ARG A 301 5.79 -9.27 10.97
N VAL A 302 5.40 -10.25 10.15
CA VAL A 302 4.94 -10.06 8.78
C VAL A 302 3.44 -10.28 8.70
N LEU A 303 2.73 -9.38 8.02
CA LEU A 303 1.30 -9.46 7.76
C LEU A 303 1.03 -9.62 6.27
N PHE A 304 -0.11 -10.18 5.94
CA PHE A 304 -0.63 -10.14 4.58
C PHE A 304 -1.27 -8.77 4.31
N GLY A 305 -0.99 -8.20 3.14
CA GLY A 305 -1.65 -7.04 2.56
C GLY A 305 -1.71 -7.17 1.06
N GLY A 306 -2.82 -6.77 0.45
CA GLY A 306 -3.03 -6.85 -0.99
C GLY A 306 -2.78 -5.55 -1.74
N ASP A 307 -3.02 -4.39 -1.11
CA ASP A 307 -3.06 -3.06 -1.74
C ASP A 307 -4.09 -3.02 -2.90
N GLY A 308 -5.16 -3.78 -2.71
CA GLY A 308 -6.27 -3.91 -3.66
C GLY A 308 -7.33 -2.84 -3.47
N ALA A 309 -8.35 -2.89 -4.34
CA ALA A 309 -9.55 -2.05 -4.24
C ALA A 309 -10.75 -2.83 -4.81
N PRO A 310 -12.00 -2.49 -4.42
CA PRO A 310 -13.19 -3.11 -4.97
C PRO A 310 -13.25 -3.05 -6.50
N GLY A 311 -13.81 -4.09 -7.13
CA GLY A 311 -13.93 -4.20 -8.58
C GLY A 311 -12.62 -4.52 -9.31
N ARG A 312 -11.51 -4.77 -8.60
CA ARG A 312 -10.32 -5.39 -9.18
C ARG A 312 -10.53 -6.89 -9.22
N ASP A 313 -10.19 -7.48 -10.37
CA ASP A 313 -10.20 -8.93 -10.52
C ASP A 313 -9.29 -9.60 -9.49
N ALA A 314 -9.82 -10.54 -8.72
CA ALA A 314 -9.08 -11.32 -7.72
C ALA A 314 -7.85 -12.03 -8.32
N ASP A 315 -7.87 -12.34 -9.61
CA ASP A 315 -6.74 -12.89 -10.35
C ASP A 315 -5.59 -11.89 -10.54
N GLN A 316 -5.85 -10.60 -10.32
CA GLN A 316 -4.85 -9.57 -10.50
C GLN A 316 -4.12 -9.22 -9.20
N PHE A 317 -4.70 -9.47 -8.02
CA PHE A 317 -4.03 -9.10 -6.78
C PHE A 317 -4.10 -10.13 -5.64
N TRP A 318 -5.20 -10.87 -5.39
CA TRP A 318 -5.23 -11.86 -4.31
C TRP A 318 -4.63 -13.20 -4.70
N ARG A 319 -5.15 -13.87 -5.75
CA ARG A 319 -4.68 -15.19 -6.19
C ARG A 319 -3.19 -15.26 -6.53
N PRO A 320 -2.55 -14.20 -7.08
CA PRO A 320 -1.11 -14.18 -7.25
C PRO A 320 -0.32 -14.35 -5.96
N HIS A 321 -0.82 -13.80 -4.85
CA HIS A 321 -0.20 -13.97 -3.55
C HIS A 321 -0.33 -15.41 -3.05
N TRP A 322 -1.50 -16.05 -3.28
CA TRP A 322 -1.66 -17.46 -2.92
C TRP A 322 -0.66 -18.34 -3.66
N ARG A 323 -0.58 -18.19 -4.97
CA ARG A 323 0.39 -18.91 -5.78
C ARG A 323 1.82 -18.65 -5.31
N PHE A 324 2.16 -17.41 -5.02
CA PHE A 324 3.48 -16.99 -4.56
C PHE A 324 3.82 -17.59 -3.19
N LEU A 325 2.93 -17.51 -2.21
CA LEU A 325 3.20 -17.93 -0.83
C LEU A 325 3.10 -19.44 -0.63
N GLU A 326 2.18 -20.13 -1.34
CA GLU A 326 1.80 -21.51 -1.09
C GLU A 326 2.45 -22.53 -2.04
N THR A 327 3.12 -22.09 -3.11
CA THR A 327 3.70 -22.99 -4.11
C THR A 327 5.18 -22.73 -4.33
N TYR A 328 5.84 -23.72 -4.96
CA TYR A 328 7.21 -23.60 -5.48
C TYR A 328 7.20 -23.42 -7.00
N ASP A 329 6.15 -22.82 -7.56
CA ASP A 329 6.09 -22.52 -8.97
C ASP A 329 7.20 -21.54 -9.36
N GLU A 330 7.82 -21.77 -10.50
CA GLU A 330 8.95 -20.98 -10.96
C GLU A 330 8.62 -20.23 -12.26
N TYR A 331 9.29 -19.09 -12.45
CA TYR A 331 9.34 -18.38 -13.73
C TYR A 331 7.95 -18.01 -14.27
N PHE A 332 7.10 -17.40 -13.47
CA PHE A 332 5.78 -16.95 -13.89
C PHE A 332 5.64 -15.43 -13.86
N ASP A 333 4.72 -14.92 -14.66
CA ASP A 333 4.45 -13.49 -14.71
C ASP A 333 3.76 -13.02 -13.43
N HIS A 334 4.14 -11.83 -12.97
CA HIS A 334 3.34 -11.12 -11.99
C HIS A 334 2.04 -10.68 -12.69
N PRO A 335 0.88 -11.16 -12.26
CA PRO A 335 -0.36 -10.93 -12.98
C PRO A 335 -1.03 -9.59 -12.65
N ALA A 336 -0.48 -8.75 -11.77
CA ALA A 336 -1.01 -7.40 -11.57
C ALA A 336 -0.96 -6.61 -12.88
N GLN A 337 -2.04 -6.72 -13.62
CA GLN A 337 -2.17 -6.25 -15.00
C GLN A 337 -2.75 -4.85 -15.10
N MET A 338 -2.44 -3.98 -14.16
CA MET A 338 -2.50 -2.58 -14.53
C MET A 338 -1.42 -2.37 -15.59
N LEU A 339 -1.81 -2.49 -16.83
CA LEU A 339 -0.90 -2.23 -17.94
C LEU A 339 -0.63 -0.72 -17.96
N SER A 340 0.64 -0.38 -18.08
CA SER A 340 1.02 0.98 -18.44
C SER A 340 0.39 1.33 -19.80
N PRO A 341 0.33 2.60 -20.17
CA PRO A 341 -0.10 3.00 -21.51
C PRO A 341 0.70 2.35 -22.67
N LEU A 342 1.84 1.75 -22.36
CA LEU A 342 2.67 0.99 -23.30
C LEU A 342 2.35 -0.51 -23.33
N GLY A 343 1.34 -0.96 -22.57
CA GLY A 343 1.02 -2.37 -22.46
C GLY A 343 2.03 -3.19 -21.65
N ALA A 344 2.96 -2.54 -20.93
CA ALA A 344 3.85 -3.21 -19.99
C ALA A 344 3.24 -3.24 -18.59
N PRO A 345 3.42 -4.32 -17.80
CA PRO A 345 2.96 -4.37 -16.42
C PRO A 345 3.57 -3.23 -15.59
N LEU A 346 2.76 -2.53 -14.78
CA LEU A 346 3.24 -1.43 -13.93
C LEU A 346 4.35 -1.84 -12.94
N GLN A 347 4.43 -3.13 -12.65
CA GLN A 347 5.47 -3.70 -11.79
C GLN A 347 6.69 -4.22 -12.57
N GLY A 348 6.78 -3.94 -13.88
CA GLY A 348 7.85 -4.40 -14.77
C GLY A 348 7.60 -5.80 -15.33
N ARG A 349 8.48 -6.23 -16.27
CA ARG A 349 8.37 -7.52 -16.98
C ARG A 349 9.14 -8.66 -16.30
N TRP A 350 9.33 -8.56 -15.00
CA TRP A 350 10.11 -9.54 -14.25
C TRP A 350 9.32 -10.83 -14.04
N LYS A 351 10.00 -11.95 -14.21
CA LYS A 351 9.46 -13.24 -13.76
C LYS A 351 9.65 -13.38 -12.25
N ILE A 352 8.66 -13.96 -11.60
CA ILE A 352 8.68 -14.23 -10.16
C ILE A 352 8.61 -15.73 -9.88
N HIS A 353 8.94 -16.10 -8.65
CA HIS A 353 9.00 -17.49 -8.20
C HIS A 353 8.28 -17.60 -6.87
N GLY A 354 7.51 -18.66 -6.70
CA GLY A 354 6.85 -19.01 -5.45
C GLY A 354 7.84 -19.39 -4.36
N VAL A 355 7.45 -19.15 -3.10
CA VAL A 355 8.31 -19.44 -1.93
C VAL A 355 7.86 -20.66 -1.14
N GLY A 356 6.66 -21.17 -1.35
CA GLY A 356 6.14 -22.41 -0.77
C GLY A 356 6.31 -22.46 0.75
N LEU A 357 5.68 -21.53 1.47
CA LEU A 357 5.79 -21.44 2.92
C LEU A 357 5.15 -22.64 3.62
N ASP A 358 5.68 -22.96 4.79
CA ASP A 358 5.12 -23.98 5.67
C ASP A 358 3.82 -23.47 6.33
N ASP A 359 2.95 -24.39 6.74
CA ASP A 359 1.58 -24.08 7.19
C ASP A 359 1.52 -23.17 8.43
N ASP A 360 2.46 -23.29 9.35
CA ASP A 360 2.57 -22.43 10.53
C ASP A 360 2.97 -21.00 10.14
N VAL A 361 3.91 -20.82 9.22
CA VAL A 361 4.30 -19.51 8.69
C VAL A 361 3.14 -18.87 7.92
N LEU A 362 2.40 -19.65 7.12
CA LEU A 362 1.23 -19.16 6.42
C LEU A 362 0.16 -18.63 7.38
N ARG A 363 -0.17 -19.37 8.45
CA ARG A 363 -1.16 -18.93 9.44
C ARG A 363 -0.74 -17.61 10.11
N ARG A 364 0.55 -17.49 10.50
CA ARG A 364 1.07 -16.25 11.08
C ARG A 364 0.86 -15.06 10.15
N ILE A 365 1.28 -15.18 8.89
CA ILE A 365 1.21 -14.09 7.91
C ILE A 365 -0.23 -13.80 7.50
N TYR A 366 -1.06 -14.84 7.32
CA TYR A 366 -2.41 -14.67 6.80
C TYR A 366 -3.38 -14.07 7.81
N TYR A 367 -3.31 -14.44 9.08
CA TYR A 367 -4.30 -13.94 10.04
C TYR A 367 -3.80 -13.77 11.48
N GLU A 368 -2.93 -14.63 12.03
CA GLU A 368 -2.63 -14.61 13.45
C GLU A 368 -2.03 -13.27 13.89
N ASN A 369 -1.02 -12.76 13.17
CA ASN A 369 -0.42 -11.46 13.47
C ASN A 369 -1.42 -10.29 13.32
N ALA A 370 -2.30 -10.37 12.32
CA ALA A 370 -3.33 -9.36 12.13
C ALA A 370 -4.34 -9.35 13.29
N LEU A 371 -4.71 -10.51 13.83
CA LEU A 371 -5.60 -10.62 14.98
C LEU A 371 -4.98 -10.11 16.29
N GLU A 372 -3.66 -10.19 16.44
CA GLU A 372 -2.94 -9.59 17.58
C GLU A 372 -3.00 -8.06 17.54
N LEU A 373 -2.99 -7.47 16.33
CA LEU A 373 -3.03 -6.03 16.13
C LEU A 373 -4.46 -5.47 16.05
N VAL A 374 -5.39 -6.23 15.49
CA VAL A 374 -6.79 -5.86 15.27
C VAL A 374 -7.71 -6.98 15.78
N PRO A 375 -7.86 -7.16 17.13
CA PRO A 375 -8.62 -8.27 17.72
C PRO A 375 -10.10 -8.31 17.34
N ARG A 376 -10.67 -7.17 16.90
CA ARG A 376 -12.06 -7.09 16.44
C ARG A 376 -12.36 -8.07 15.29
N LEU A 377 -11.38 -8.45 14.49
CA LEU A 377 -11.53 -9.36 13.34
C LEU A 377 -11.58 -10.85 13.73
N LYS A 378 -11.44 -11.18 15.02
CA LYS A 378 -11.33 -12.56 15.48
C LYS A 378 -12.53 -13.41 15.07
N ALA A 379 -13.75 -12.93 15.29
CA ALA A 379 -14.96 -13.68 14.93
C ALA A 379 -15.02 -13.98 13.42
N ALA A 380 -14.72 -13.01 12.57
CA ALA A 380 -14.74 -13.18 11.12
C ALA A 380 -13.76 -14.25 10.62
N VAL A 381 -12.62 -14.43 11.32
CA VAL A 381 -11.62 -15.47 11.01
C VAL A 381 -12.07 -16.82 11.59
N GLU A 382 -12.51 -16.88 12.86
CA GLU A 382 -12.94 -18.11 13.53
C GLU A 382 -14.11 -18.81 12.82
N ASP A 383 -15.04 -18.06 12.26
CA ASP A 383 -16.16 -18.57 11.45
C ASP A 383 -15.69 -19.26 10.13
N ARG A 384 -14.42 -19.15 9.78
CA ARG A 384 -13.83 -19.65 8.51
C ARG A 384 -12.68 -20.63 8.71
N LEU A 385 -12.28 -20.91 9.96
CA LEU A 385 -11.34 -21.97 10.32
C LEU A 385 -12.03 -23.33 10.31
#